data_a1d5d1044b857e3f119f247a69fcf968
#
_entry.id   a1d5d1044b857e3f119f247a69fcf968
#
_cell.length_a   1.000
_cell.length_b   1.000
_cell.length_c   1.000
_cell.angle_alpha   90.00
_cell.angle_beta   90.00
_cell.angle_gamma   90.00
#
_symmetry.space_group_name_H-M   'P 1'
#
loop_
_entity.id
_entity.type
_entity.pdbx_description
1 polymer ?
#
loop_
_entity_poly.entity_id
_entity_poly.type
_entity_poly.pdbx_seq_one_letter_code
_entity_poly.pdbx_strand_id
1 'polypeptide(L)' 'MKQYIGTKIIEAEPAYRCMDGQGRVTITDDPSEAFPNFPSVEDGYRVRYADGYVSWSPKDTFERAYLPLEIGRAH' A
#
# COMPACT_ATOMS: atom_id res chain seq x y z
N MET A 1 -6.25 8.48 -3.50
CA MET A 1 -5.56 7.26 -3.95
C MET A 1 -5.42 7.26 -5.46
N LYS A 2 -4.30 6.80 -5.95
CA LYS A 2 -4.11 6.60 -7.39
C LYS A 2 -4.77 5.31 -7.83
N GLN A 3 -5.14 5.26 -9.10
CA GLN A 3 -5.72 4.07 -9.68
C GLN A 3 -4.64 3.20 -10.31
N TYR A 4 -4.80 1.90 -10.20
CA TYR A 4 -3.90 0.89 -10.75
C TYR A 4 -4.71 -0.15 -11.48
N ILE A 5 -4.13 -0.78 -12.48
CA ILE A 5 -4.77 -1.83 -13.24
C ILE A 5 -3.92 -3.10 -13.22
N GLY A 6 -4.57 -4.21 -12.89
CA GLY A 6 -4.08 -5.55 -13.05
C GLY A 6 -5.17 -6.30 -13.80
N THR A 7 -5.81 -7.29 -13.15
CA THR A 7 -7.03 -7.90 -13.69
C THR A 7 -8.26 -7.02 -13.46
N LYS A 8 -8.15 -6.07 -12.54
CA LYS A 8 -9.21 -5.10 -12.19
C LYS A 8 -8.59 -3.75 -11.99
N ILE A 9 -9.43 -2.71 -12.05
CA ILE A 9 -9.01 -1.37 -11.64
C ILE A 9 -9.20 -1.25 -10.13
N ILE A 10 -8.16 -0.83 -9.43
CA ILE A 10 -8.17 -0.61 -7.99
C ILE A 10 -7.60 0.76 -7.68
N GLU A 11 -7.80 1.21 -6.45
CA GLU A 11 -7.13 2.41 -5.94
C GLU A 11 -6.08 2.01 -4.93
N ALA A 12 -4.94 2.70 -4.93
CA ALA A 12 -3.87 2.40 -3.99
C ALA A 12 -3.06 3.65 -3.67
N GLU A 13 -2.46 3.64 -2.49
CA GLU A 13 -1.55 4.68 -2.05
C GLU A 13 -0.41 4.06 -1.27
N PRO A 14 0.78 4.67 -1.27
CA PRO A 14 1.87 4.17 -0.45
C PRO A 14 1.47 4.13 1.01
N ALA A 15 1.74 3.02 1.67
CA ALA A 15 1.49 2.85 3.09
C ALA A 15 2.45 1.82 3.65
N TYR A 16 2.76 1.93 4.93
CA TYR A 16 3.78 1.13 5.58
C TYR A 16 3.15 0.21 6.61
N ARG A 17 3.61 -1.02 6.64
CA ARG A 17 3.21 -1.99 7.63
C ARG A 17 4.23 -1.98 8.75
N CYS A 18 3.80 -1.57 9.94
CA CYS A 18 4.66 -1.46 11.10
C CYS A 18 4.28 -2.52 12.12
N MET A 19 5.26 -3.18 12.70
CA MET A 19 5.03 -4.18 13.73
C MET A 19 5.70 -3.73 15.02
N ASP A 20 4.95 -3.72 16.12
CA ASP A 20 5.51 -3.37 17.42
C ASP A 20 6.23 -4.58 18.05
N GLY A 21 6.84 -4.36 19.23
CA GLY A 21 7.58 -5.41 19.91
C GLY A 21 6.70 -6.55 20.44
N GLN A 22 5.38 -6.40 20.39
CA GLN A 22 4.42 -7.42 20.83
C GLN A 22 3.74 -8.13 19.66
N GLY A 23 4.18 -7.83 18.44
CA GLY A 23 3.64 -8.46 17.25
C GLY A 23 2.37 -7.81 16.69
N ARG A 24 1.95 -6.67 17.23
CA ARG A 24 0.80 -5.94 16.70
C ARG A 24 1.18 -5.18 15.44
N VAL A 25 0.29 -5.19 14.45
CA VAL A 25 0.52 -4.59 13.15
C VAL A 25 -0.33 -3.35 12.99
N THR A 26 0.29 -2.28 12.49
CA THR A 26 -0.37 -1.02 12.17
C THR A 26 0.01 -0.62 10.75
N ILE A 27 -0.96 -0.15 9.98
CA ILE A 27 -0.72 0.40 8.64
C ILE A 27 -0.78 1.92 8.75
N THR A 28 0.28 2.59 8.33
CA THR A 28 0.39 4.05 8.43
C THR A 28 0.93 4.66 7.14
N ASP A 29 0.53 5.88 6.87
CA ASP A 29 1.05 6.64 5.72
C ASP A 29 2.40 7.26 6.02
N ASP A 30 2.74 7.44 7.29
CA ASP A 30 3.98 8.10 7.71
C ASP A 30 4.71 7.22 8.72
N PRO A 31 5.75 6.49 8.27
CA PRO A 31 6.49 5.61 9.16
C PRO A 31 7.31 6.37 10.21
N SER A 32 7.56 7.66 10.01
CA SER A 32 8.33 8.44 10.98
C SER A 32 7.58 8.58 12.30
N GLU A 33 6.26 8.55 12.26
CA GLU A 33 5.44 8.57 13.48
C GLU A 33 5.55 7.26 14.26
N ALA A 34 5.88 6.19 13.57
CA ALA A 34 6.00 4.87 14.19
C ALA A 34 7.36 4.68 14.87
N PHE A 35 8.40 5.33 14.38
CA PHE A 35 9.72 5.25 15.00
C PHE A 35 9.78 6.13 16.24
N PRO A 36 10.42 5.65 17.31
CA PRO A 36 11.11 4.38 17.47
C PRO A 36 10.25 3.26 18.03
N ASN A 37 8.94 3.41 18.04
CA ASN A 37 8.02 2.50 18.73
C ASN A 37 7.87 1.15 17.99
N PHE A 38 8.20 1.11 16.71
CA PHE A 38 8.05 -0.09 15.91
C PHE A 38 9.41 -0.58 15.43
N PRO A 39 9.84 -1.79 15.84
CA PRO A 39 11.12 -2.33 15.38
C PRO A 39 11.12 -2.79 13.94
N SER A 40 9.96 -2.96 13.33
CA SER A 40 9.86 -3.43 11.96
C SER A 40 8.92 -2.54 11.16
N VAL A 41 9.41 -2.04 10.01
CA VAL A 41 8.63 -1.23 9.08
C VAL A 41 8.86 -1.79 7.68
N GLU A 42 7.78 -2.05 6.98
CA GLU A 42 7.82 -2.63 5.64
C GLU A 42 7.08 -1.72 4.65
N ASP A 43 7.71 -1.41 3.52
CA ASP A 43 7.11 -0.60 2.47
C ASP A 43 6.04 -1.38 1.74
N GLY A 44 4.95 -0.71 1.41
CA GLY A 44 3.88 -1.33 0.66
C GLY A 44 2.83 -0.33 0.21
N TYR A 45 1.64 -0.85 -0.07
CA TYR A 45 0.51 -0.08 -0.54
C TYR A 45 -0.75 -0.45 0.21
N ARG A 46 -1.53 0.57 0.59
CA ARG A 46 -2.91 0.37 1.01
C ARG A 46 -3.75 0.30 -0.25
N VAL A 47 -4.51 -0.76 -0.42
CA VAL A 47 -5.26 -1.05 -1.63
C VAL A 47 -6.74 -1.05 -1.31
N ARG A 48 -7.53 -0.33 -2.11
CA ARG A 48 -8.98 -0.33 -1.99
C ARG A 48 -9.59 -0.91 -3.25
N TYR A 49 -10.40 -1.94 -3.08
CA TYR A 49 -11.10 -2.61 -4.16
C TYR A 49 -12.44 -1.95 -4.43
N ALA A 50 -13.04 -2.29 -5.58
CA ALA A 50 -14.29 -1.66 -6.02
C ALA A 50 -15.44 -1.85 -5.04
N ASP A 51 -15.43 -2.93 -4.27
CA ASP A 51 -16.47 -3.21 -3.27
C ASP A 51 -16.23 -2.51 -1.93
N GLY A 52 -15.18 -1.69 -1.84
CA GLY A 52 -14.83 -0.98 -0.62
C GLY A 52 -13.90 -1.74 0.31
N TYR A 53 -13.58 -2.98 0.00
CA TYR A 53 -12.63 -3.74 0.81
C TYR A 53 -11.25 -3.11 0.74
N VAL A 54 -10.59 -2.99 1.89
CA VAL A 54 -9.26 -2.40 1.99
C VAL A 54 -8.29 -3.45 2.50
N SER A 55 -7.12 -3.52 1.85
CA SER A 55 -6.06 -4.44 2.21
C SER A 55 -4.72 -3.72 2.12
N TRP A 56 -3.65 -4.41 2.52
CA TRP A 56 -2.29 -3.92 2.36
C TRP A 56 -1.47 -4.97 1.61
N SER A 57 -0.58 -4.50 0.75
CA SER A 57 0.27 -5.39 -0.04
C SER A 57 1.72 -4.91 0.02
N PRO A 58 2.69 -5.82 0.12
CA PRO A 58 4.09 -5.45 0.03
C PRO A 58 4.40 -4.75 -1.30
N LYS A 59 5.34 -3.83 -1.28
CA LYS A 59 5.67 -3.00 -2.43
C LYS A 59 5.99 -3.83 -3.67
N ASP A 60 6.90 -4.79 -3.54
CA ASP A 60 7.33 -5.59 -4.70
C ASP A 60 6.19 -6.43 -5.26
N THR A 61 5.41 -7.04 -4.39
CA THR A 61 4.26 -7.84 -4.79
C THR A 61 3.24 -7.00 -5.54
N PHE A 62 2.96 -5.81 -5.02
CA PHE A 62 2.00 -4.91 -5.64
C PHE A 62 2.49 -4.43 -7.00
N GLU A 63 3.74 -4.00 -7.09
CA GLU A 63 4.28 -3.43 -8.32
C GLU A 63 4.44 -4.45 -9.44
N ARG A 64 4.53 -5.74 -9.10
CA ARG A 64 4.53 -6.82 -10.11
C ARG A 64 3.14 -7.10 -10.64
N ALA A 65 2.11 -6.92 -9.82
CA ALA A 65 0.74 -7.28 -10.18
C ALA A 65 -0.03 -6.16 -10.84
N TYR A 66 0.33 -4.90 -10.57
CA TYR A 66 -0.45 -3.75 -10.98
C TYR A 66 0.41 -2.67 -11.62
N LEU A 67 -0.17 -2.01 -12.63
CA LEU A 67 0.46 -0.87 -13.28
C LEU A 67 -0.33 0.40 -12.95
N PRO A 68 0.34 1.55 -12.78
CA PRO A 68 -0.38 2.81 -12.60
C PRO A 68 -1.26 3.08 -13.81
N LEU A 69 -2.49 3.49 -13.55
CA LEU A 69 -3.42 3.88 -14.61
C LEU A 69 -3.27 5.37 -14.83
N GLU A 70 -2.59 5.75 -15.92
CA GLU A 70 -2.33 7.14 -16.26
C GLU A 70 -3.24 7.56 -17.41
N ILE A 71 -4.42 8.03 -17.05
CA ILE A 71 -5.43 8.43 -18.03
C ILE A 71 -5.01 9.75 -18.67
N GLY A 72 -5.14 9.82 -20.00
CA GLY A 72 -4.87 11.04 -20.74
C GLY A 72 -3.40 11.25 -21.07
N ARG A 73 -2.56 10.30 -20.78
CA ARG A 73 -1.15 10.35 -21.15
C ARG A 73 -0.92 9.53 -22.41
N ALA A 74 -0.30 10.17 -23.38
CA ALA A 74 0.15 9.50 -24.59
C ALA A 74 1.65 9.27 -24.49
N HIS A 75 2.09 8.13 -24.86
CA HIS A 75 3.50 7.78 -24.87
C HIS A 75 3.92 7.36 -26.24
#